data_ecc19a831d9ad3859126d72f70cd5fb7
#
_entry.id   ecc19a831d9ad3859126d72f70cd5fb7
#
_cell.length_a   1.000
_cell.length_b   1.000
_cell.length_c   1.000
_cell.angle_alpha   90.00
_cell.angle_beta   90.00
_cell.angle_gamma   90.00
#
_symmetry.space_group_name_H-M   'P 1'
#
loop_
_entity.id
_entity.type
_entity.pdbx_description
1 polymer ?
#
loop_
_entity_poly.entity_id
_entity_poly.type
_entity_poly.pdbx_seq_one_letter_code
_entity_poly.pdbx_strand_id
1 'polypeptide(L)'
;MQTPLLMTAQTRRLDEVVVREDLYPRLTHNPALVQRYATILDVLPPIEVNQDNILIDGYHRLTAHRKAEAETIPVVITETASDLDILALAIIRNASHGYQLSEDDKRKQAIRLYAAGTGKSKDEIKDILSVTLRSVQGYLENIDKQLEEERKQTIIAMWLACETDDAIASAFKYKSRTPIEDTVLRFCETFRKNAEVLFSDTDFKPPLYNVWTFAKKTNEVSHFGNSEARIVDNLLYLYTEPFDIVLDPFAGGGSTIDICRRRLRRYWVSDRKPIVEREKEIRCLDIATDLPPLHNRWSDVTLTYLDPPYWKQAEGQYSKDMADLANMPLDEFTDTLTGIVRRISEKQSRGVIALLIQPTQWRTNEEHDVTDHVRDLLCATAKSKRLKLDNRVSCPYTSEQHNAQQVDWAKANRRLLTLTRELIIWRIN
;
A
#
# COMPACT_ATOMS: atom_id res chain seq x y z
N MET A 1 23.15 -48.25 -13.54
CA MET A 1 24.02 -47.60 -14.56
C MET A 1 23.12 -47.29 -15.74
N GLN A 2 22.60 -46.09 -15.82
CA GLN A 2 21.90 -45.63 -17.05
C GLN A 2 22.95 -45.07 -17.98
N THR A 3 23.00 -45.64 -19.18
CA THR A 3 23.84 -45.19 -20.29
C THR A 3 23.58 -43.73 -20.60
N PRO A 4 24.58 -42.83 -20.71
CA PRO A 4 24.34 -41.46 -21.09
C PRO A 4 23.77 -41.42 -22.51
N LEU A 5 22.57 -40.85 -22.65
CA LEU A 5 22.05 -40.45 -23.96
C LEU A 5 23.14 -39.60 -24.66
N LEU A 6 23.64 -40.06 -25.78
CA LEU A 6 24.50 -39.29 -26.70
C LEU A 6 23.65 -38.10 -27.20
N MET A 7 23.78 -36.95 -26.52
CA MET A 7 23.25 -35.71 -27.03
C MET A 7 23.98 -35.36 -28.32
N THR A 8 23.29 -35.39 -29.44
CA THR A 8 23.84 -35.02 -30.76
C THR A 8 24.20 -33.54 -30.75
N ALA A 9 25.48 -33.25 -30.90
CA ALA A 9 25.95 -31.87 -31.04
C ALA A 9 25.34 -31.27 -32.32
N GLN A 10 24.75 -30.10 -32.17
CA GLN A 10 24.26 -29.28 -33.28
C GLN A 10 25.29 -28.17 -33.55
N THR A 11 25.17 -27.47 -34.65
CA THR A 11 25.99 -26.30 -34.96
C THR A 11 25.12 -25.05 -34.92
N ARG A 12 25.62 -23.97 -34.31
CA ARG A 12 24.97 -22.65 -34.29
C ARG A 12 25.95 -21.61 -34.82
N ARG A 13 25.44 -20.54 -35.37
CA ARG A 13 26.25 -19.36 -35.69
C ARG A 13 26.68 -18.68 -34.39
N LEU A 14 27.87 -18.11 -34.37
CA LEU A 14 28.40 -17.45 -33.16
C LEU A 14 27.60 -16.20 -32.73
N ASP A 15 26.98 -15.53 -33.70
CA ASP A 15 26.14 -14.36 -33.45
C ASP A 15 24.75 -14.72 -32.85
N GLU A 16 24.30 -15.97 -32.99
CA GLU A 16 23.07 -16.49 -32.38
C GLU A 16 23.25 -16.84 -30.90
N VAL A 17 24.50 -17.04 -30.43
CA VAL A 17 24.74 -17.42 -29.02
C VAL A 17 24.73 -16.20 -28.11
N VAL A 18 23.76 -16.18 -27.22
CA VAL A 18 23.52 -15.10 -26.28
C VAL A 18 24.19 -15.39 -24.93
N VAL A 19 24.98 -14.44 -24.43
CA VAL A 19 25.53 -14.49 -23.07
C VAL A 19 24.73 -13.52 -22.20
N ARG A 20 23.96 -14.07 -21.25
CA ARG A 20 23.20 -13.31 -20.22
C ARG A 20 24.08 -13.16 -18.98
N GLU A 21 24.63 -11.95 -18.77
CA GLU A 21 25.52 -11.67 -17.61
C GLU A 21 24.81 -11.87 -16.27
N ASP A 22 23.53 -11.60 -16.23
CA ASP A 22 22.68 -11.78 -15.07
C ASP A 22 22.36 -13.25 -14.75
N LEU A 23 22.55 -14.16 -15.69
CA LEU A 23 22.30 -15.61 -15.54
C LEU A 23 23.57 -16.45 -15.51
N TYR A 24 24.72 -15.88 -15.86
CA TYR A 24 25.99 -16.61 -15.86
C TYR A 24 26.75 -16.37 -14.55
N PRO A 25 27.23 -17.43 -13.86
CA PRO A 25 27.80 -17.31 -12.51
C PRO A 25 29.12 -16.53 -12.49
N ARG A 26 29.86 -16.51 -13.60
CA ARG A 26 31.18 -15.89 -13.69
C ARG A 26 31.60 -15.60 -15.14
N LEU A 27 31.81 -14.32 -15.46
CA LEU A 27 32.26 -13.88 -16.78
C LEU A 27 33.76 -13.62 -16.89
N THR A 28 34.54 -13.97 -15.87
CA THR A 28 36.02 -13.87 -15.96
C THR A 28 36.58 -15.02 -16.76
N HIS A 29 37.46 -14.72 -17.70
CA HIS A 29 38.16 -15.73 -18.50
C HIS A 29 39.67 -15.67 -18.25
N ASN A 30 40.35 -16.84 -18.43
CA ASN A 30 41.80 -16.92 -18.43
C ASN A 30 42.28 -16.65 -19.85
N PRO A 31 42.99 -15.53 -20.14
CA PRO A 31 43.44 -15.20 -21.50
C PRO A 31 44.36 -16.26 -22.10
N ALA A 32 45.23 -16.89 -21.30
CA ALA A 32 46.14 -17.96 -21.78
C ALA A 32 45.34 -19.21 -22.20
N LEU A 33 44.29 -19.58 -21.47
CA LEU A 33 43.41 -20.70 -21.81
C LEU A 33 42.61 -20.41 -23.09
N VAL A 34 42.07 -19.20 -23.23
CA VAL A 34 41.40 -18.77 -24.47
C VAL A 34 42.33 -18.83 -25.66
N GLN A 35 43.57 -18.35 -25.54
CA GLN A 35 44.58 -18.42 -26.60
C GLN A 35 44.87 -19.87 -27.01
N ARG A 36 45.08 -20.77 -26.02
CA ARG A 36 45.28 -22.19 -26.25
C ARG A 36 44.06 -22.83 -26.95
N TYR A 37 42.86 -22.52 -26.52
CA TYR A 37 41.62 -23.05 -27.13
C TYR A 37 41.45 -22.55 -28.58
N ALA A 38 41.81 -21.32 -28.87
CA ALA A 38 41.75 -20.77 -30.24
C ALA A 38 42.63 -21.50 -31.26
N THR A 39 43.64 -22.26 -30.81
CA THR A 39 44.51 -23.06 -31.71
C THR A 39 44.05 -24.51 -31.89
N ILE A 40 43.00 -24.96 -31.20
CA ILE A 40 42.53 -26.34 -31.20
C ILE A 40 41.01 -26.45 -31.28
N LEU A 41 40.35 -25.55 -32.00
CA LEU A 41 38.88 -25.44 -32.03
C LEU A 41 38.17 -26.75 -32.38
N ASP A 42 38.69 -27.49 -33.36
CA ASP A 42 38.08 -28.72 -33.89
C ASP A 42 38.02 -29.89 -32.90
N VAL A 43 38.81 -29.84 -31.83
CA VAL A 43 38.84 -30.88 -30.78
C VAL A 43 38.22 -30.44 -29.47
N LEU A 44 37.70 -29.22 -29.42
CA LEU A 44 37.00 -28.74 -28.22
C LEU A 44 35.61 -29.40 -28.09
N PRO A 45 35.20 -29.76 -26.88
CA PRO A 45 33.82 -30.22 -26.66
C PRO A 45 32.81 -29.10 -26.96
N PRO A 46 31.58 -29.43 -27.39
CA PRO A 46 30.56 -28.44 -27.66
C PRO A 46 30.26 -27.56 -26.42
N ILE A 47 29.81 -26.33 -26.63
CA ILE A 47 29.25 -25.50 -25.56
C ILE A 47 27.82 -25.96 -25.26
N GLU A 48 27.32 -25.64 -24.05
CA GLU A 48 25.93 -25.93 -23.68
C GLU A 48 25.12 -24.64 -23.71
N VAL A 49 23.96 -24.66 -24.39
CA VAL A 49 23.02 -23.56 -24.50
C VAL A 49 21.61 -24.06 -24.22
N ASN A 50 20.66 -23.16 -23.90
CA ASN A 50 19.25 -23.52 -23.83
C ASN A 50 18.57 -23.46 -25.23
N GLN A 51 17.27 -23.71 -25.26
CA GLN A 51 16.44 -23.66 -26.47
C GLN A 51 16.43 -22.28 -27.15
N ASP A 52 16.72 -21.21 -26.41
CA ASP A 52 16.81 -19.82 -26.89
C ASP A 52 18.25 -19.38 -27.17
N ASN A 53 19.17 -20.34 -27.29
CA ASN A 53 20.60 -20.13 -27.49
C ASN A 53 21.31 -19.33 -26.37
N ILE A 54 20.75 -19.29 -25.17
CA ILE A 54 21.40 -18.66 -24.00
C ILE A 54 22.48 -19.61 -23.47
N LEU A 55 23.68 -19.09 -23.27
CA LEU A 55 24.84 -19.88 -22.81
C LEU A 55 24.63 -20.38 -21.37
N ILE A 56 24.75 -21.70 -21.18
CA ILE A 56 24.77 -22.39 -19.89
C ILE A 56 26.21 -22.73 -19.47
N ASP A 57 27.00 -23.33 -20.37
CA ASP A 57 28.41 -23.66 -20.10
C ASP A 57 29.29 -23.49 -21.33
N GLY A 58 30.56 -23.15 -21.10
CA GLY A 58 31.59 -23.05 -22.15
C GLY A 58 32.01 -21.63 -22.51
N TYR A 59 31.94 -20.67 -21.60
CA TYR A 59 32.34 -19.28 -21.86
C TYR A 59 33.74 -19.10 -22.44
N HIS A 60 34.74 -19.87 -21.94
CA HIS A 60 36.10 -19.85 -22.51
C HIS A 60 36.15 -20.40 -23.95
N ARG A 61 35.37 -21.44 -24.24
CA ARG A 61 35.28 -22.04 -25.59
C ARG A 61 34.60 -21.07 -26.55
N LEU A 62 33.48 -20.45 -26.14
CA LEU A 62 32.82 -19.43 -26.92
C LEU A 62 33.75 -18.24 -27.23
N THR A 63 34.47 -17.77 -26.20
CA THR A 63 35.42 -16.65 -26.35
C THR A 63 36.58 -17.02 -27.29
N ALA A 64 37.05 -18.29 -27.27
CA ALA A 64 38.07 -18.77 -28.17
C ALA A 64 37.61 -18.82 -29.64
N HIS A 65 36.37 -19.29 -29.89
CA HIS A 65 35.79 -19.28 -31.26
C HIS A 65 35.61 -17.84 -31.76
N ARG A 66 35.13 -16.91 -30.90
CA ARG A 66 35.04 -15.49 -31.27
C ARG A 66 36.39 -14.88 -31.58
N LYS A 67 37.45 -15.23 -30.81
CA LYS A 67 38.82 -14.74 -31.05
C LYS A 67 39.44 -15.27 -32.34
N ALA A 68 39.08 -16.49 -32.74
CA ALA A 68 39.55 -17.13 -33.97
C ALA A 68 38.66 -16.76 -35.18
N GLU A 69 37.70 -15.86 -35.03
CA GLU A 69 36.79 -15.39 -36.09
C GLU A 69 36.02 -16.55 -36.75
N ALA A 70 35.74 -17.63 -36.03
CA ALA A 70 34.97 -18.76 -36.53
C ALA A 70 33.49 -18.31 -36.80
N GLU A 71 32.90 -18.83 -37.87
CA GLU A 71 31.50 -18.51 -38.19
C GLU A 71 30.51 -19.27 -37.32
N THR A 72 30.86 -20.48 -36.89
CA THR A 72 29.98 -21.40 -36.20
C THR A 72 30.65 -22.03 -34.97
N ILE A 73 29.85 -22.62 -34.08
CA ILE A 73 30.29 -23.33 -32.88
C ILE A 73 29.42 -24.57 -32.64
N PRO A 74 30.00 -25.71 -32.26
CA PRO A 74 29.24 -26.88 -31.82
C PRO A 74 28.54 -26.60 -30.50
N VAL A 75 27.23 -26.94 -30.40
CA VAL A 75 26.41 -26.73 -29.23
C VAL A 75 25.65 -27.99 -28.82
N VAL A 76 25.40 -28.15 -27.54
CA VAL A 76 24.42 -29.08 -26.97
C VAL A 76 23.29 -28.25 -26.41
N ILE A 77 22.05 -28.61 -26.75
CA ILE A 77 20.87 -27.88 -26.26
C ILE A 77 20.31 -28.61 -25.05
N THR A 78 20.14 -27.86 -23.94
CA THR A 78 19.47 -28.32 -22.72
C THR A 78 18.22 -27.47 -22.51
N GLU A 79 17.06 -28.10 -22.52
CA GLU A 79 15.82 -27.39 -22.26
C GLU A 79 15.76 -26.88 -20.82
N THR A 80 15.29 -25.63 -20.65
CA THR A 80 15.13 -24.96 -19.36
C THR A 80 13.75 -24.32 -19.29
N ALA A 81 13.10 -24.40 -18.12
CA ALA A 81 11.76 -23.84 -17.91
C ALA A 81 11.78 -22.37 -17.46
N SER A 82 12.90 -21.90 -16.91
CA SER A 82 13.01 -20.55 -16.33
C SER A 82 14.46 -20.04 -16.32
N ASP A 83 14.63 -18.74 -16.16
CA ASP A 83 15.93 -18.09 -15.93
C ASP A 83 16.66 -18.66 -14.71
N LEU A 84 15.91 -19.02 -13.65
CA LEU A 84 16.51 -19.66 -12.46
C LEU A 84 17.07 -21.06 -12.74
N ASP A 85 16.49 -21.81 -13.70
CA ASP A 85 17.00 -23.10 -14.11
C ASP A 85 18.28 -22.94 -14.95
N ILE A 86 18.32 -21.93 -15.82
CA ILE A 86 19.55 -21.58 -16.56
C ILE A 86 20.68 -21.25 -15.56
N LEU A 87 20.41 -20.38 -14.59
CA LEU A 87 21.39 -20.01 -13.57
C LEU A 87 21.86 -21.22 -12.75
N ALA A 88 20.94 -22.08 -12.31
CA ALA A 88 21.25 -23.28 -11.54
C ALA A 88 22.15 -24.24 -12.32
N LEU A 89 21.80 -24.54 -13.58
CA LEU A 89 22.62 -25.39 -14.47
C LEU A 89 23.98 -24.78 -14.73
N ALA A 90 24.05 -23.48 -15.01
CA ALA A 90 25.31 -22.78 -15.23
C ALA A 90 26.25 -22.87 -14.00
N ILE A 91 25.71 -22.77 -12.79
CA ILE A 91 26.46 -22.95 -11.54
C ILE A 91 26.97 -24.39 -11.42
N ILE A 92 26.10 -25.39 -11.60
CA ILE A 92 26.46 -26.81 -11.50
C ILE A 92 27.57 -27.18 -12.48
N ARG A 93 27.47 -26.75 -13.75
CA ARG A 93 28.47 -27.03 -14.79
C ARG A 93 29.79 -26.37 -14.46
N ASN A 94 29.78 -25.11 -14.02
CA ASN A 94 31.00 -24.39 -13.68
C ASN A 94 31.67 -24.94 -12.38
N ALA A 95 30.91 -25.46 -11.42
CA ALA A 95 31.43 -26.08 -10.22
C ALA A 95 32.18 -27.39 -10.52
N SER A 96 31.75 -28.17 -11.52
CA SER A 96 32.34 -29.48 -11.87
C SER A 96 33.64 -29.40 -12.67
N HIS A 97 34.01 -28.24 -13.23
CA HIS A 97 35.18 -28.10 -14.14
C HIS A 97 36.38 -27.37 -13.51
N GLY A 98 36.62 -27.49 -12.21
CA GLY A 98 37.89 -27.15 -11.56
C GLY A 98 38.07 -25.70 -11.10
N TYR A 99 37.13 -24.80 -11.32
CA TYR A 99 37.14 -23.49 -10.70
C TYR A 99 36.09 -23.40 -9.59
N GLN A 100 36.53 -23.68 -8.37
CA GLN A 100 35.64 -23.53 -7.20
C GLN A 100 35.24 -22.07 -7.03
N LEU A 101 33.91 -21.83 -6.87
CA LEU A 101 33.38 -20.53 -6.49
C LEU A 101 33.95 -20.13 -5.12
N SER A 102 34.40 -18.89 -4.99
CA SER A 102 34.77 -18.34 -3.69
C SER A 102 33.55 -18.30 -2.75
N GLU A 103 33.77 -18.17 -1.46
CA GLU A 103 32.65 -18.07 -0.50
C GLU A 103 31.77 -16.85 -0.79
N ASP A 104 32.35 -15.73 -1.27
CA ASP A 104 31.59 -14.55 -1.69
C ASP A 104 30.78 -14.82 -2.97
N ASP A 105 31.33 -15.57 -3.92
CA ASP A 105 30.58 -15.96 -5.11
C ASP A 105 29.43 -16.90 -4.75
N LYS A 106 29.66 -17.89 -3.88
CA LYS A 106 28.60 -18.79 -3.41
C LYS A 106 27.49 -18.02 -2.71
N ARG A 107 27.82 -17.03 -1.86
CA ARG A 107 26.84 -16.16 -1.22
C ARG A 107 26.01 -15.38 -2.26
N LYS A 108 26.68 -14.76 -3.24
CA LYS A 108 25.98 -14.03 -4.32
C LYS A 108 25.06 -14.96 -5.11
N GLN A 109 25.52 -16.16 -5.46
CA GLN A 109 24.70 -17.12 -6.19
C GLN A 109 23.54 -17.66 -5.34
N ALA A 110 23.74 -17.90 -4.05
CA ALA A 110 22.66 -18.29 -3.15
C ALA A 110 21.55 -17.24 -3.12
N ILE A 111 21.91 -15.96 -3.03
CA ILE A 111 20.95 -14.84 -3.04
C ILE A 111 20.16 -14.80 -4.36
N ARG A 112 20.86 -14.94 -5.49
CA ARG A 112 20.23 -14.94 -6.83
C ARG A 112 19.26 -16.11 -7.00
N LEU A 113 19.67 -17.32 -6.58
CA LEU A 113 18.84 -18.52 -6.67
C LEU A 113 17.62 -18.46 -5.74
N TYR A 114 17.76 -17.84 -4.57
CA TYR A 114 16.67 -17.68 -3.60
C TYR A 114 15.60 -16.69 -4.07
N ALA A 115 15.99 -15.70 -4.88
CA ALA A 115 15.09 -14.68 -5.44
C ALA A 115 14.09 -14.13 -4.43
N ALA A 116 14.60 -13.70 -3.27
CA ALA A 116 13.80 -13.16 -2.16
C ALA A 116 12.68 -14.11 -1.66
N GLY A 117 12.93 -15.42 -1.68
CA GLY A 117 11.99 -16.44 -1.19
C GLY A 117 10.97 -16.94 -2.21
N THR A 118 11.02 -16.44 -3.45
CA THR A 118 10.15 -16.90 -4.56
C THR A 118 10.86 -17.85 -5.53
N GLY A 119 12.18 -18.02 -5.38
CA GLY A 119 13.02 -18.86 -6.22
C GLY A 119 13.20 -20.28 -5.69
N LYS A 120 14.43 -20.78 -5.81
CA LYS A 120 14.81 -22.12 -5.33
C LYS A 120 14.77 -22.20 -3.79
N SER A 121 14.36 -23.34 -3.27
CA SER A 121 14.39 -23.63 -1.83
C SER A 121 15.84 -23.71 -1.30
N LYS A 122 16.02 -23.57 0.01
CA LYS A 122 17.35 -23.68 0.64
C LYS A 122 18.01 -25.03 0.43
N ASP A 123 17.23 -26.11 0.37
CA ASP A 123 17.73 -27.45 0.08
C ASP A 123 18.21 -27.60 -1.38
N GLU A 124 17.46 -27.06 -2.35
CA GLU A 124 17.92 -27.03 -3.74
C GLU A 124 19.19 -26.18 -3.89
N ILE A 125 19.27 -25.01 -3.23
CA ILE A 125 20.46 -24.15 -3.26
C ILE A 125 21.68 -24.86 -2.66
N LYS A 126 21.49 -25.59 -1.55
CA LYS A 126 22.53 -26.43 -0.93
C LYS A 126 23.12 -27.42 -1.94
N ASP A 127 22.24 -28.10 -2.69
CA ASP A 127 22.66 -29.11 -3.67
C ASP A 127 23.31 -28.46 -4.89
N ILE A 128 22.76 -27.36 -5.42
CA ILE A 128 23.31 -26.60 -6.56
C ILE A 128 24.72 -26.07 -6.24
N LEU A 129 24.92 -25.49 -5.07
CA LEU A 129 26.21 -24.89 -4.66
C LEU A 129 27.17 -25.92 -4.03
N SER A 130 26.74 -27.17 -3.81
CA SER A 130 27.51 -28.22 -3.11
C SER A 130 28.03 -27.76 -1.75
N VAL A 131 27.17 -27.15 -0.93
CA VAL A 131 27.49 -26.65 0.40
C VAL A 131 26.55 -27.26 1.44
N THR A 132 26.79 -26.97 2.73
CA THR A 132 25.87 -27.40 3.79
C THR A 132 24.63 -26.51 3.86
N LEU A 133 23.51 -27.02 4.38
CA LEU A 133 22.31 -26.22 4.64
C LEU A 133 22.61 -25.04 5.58
N ARG A 134 23.48 -25.27 6.59
CA ARG A 134 23.94 -24.22 7.50
C ARG A 134 24.66 -23.08 6.79
N SER A 135 25.49 -23.40 5.77
CA SER A 135 26.15 -22.38 4.95
C SER A 135 25.12 -21.56 4.16
N VAL A 136 24.13 -22.20 3.54
CA VAL A 136 23.04 -21.51 2.82
C VAL A 136 22.25 -20.61 3.77
N GLN A 137 21.91 -21.09 4.96
CA GLN A 137 21.24 -20.28 6.00
C GLN A 137 22.06 -19.04 6.35
N GLY A 138 23.38 -19.17 6.53
CA GLY A 138 24.28 -18.05 6.79
C GLY A 138 24.37 -17.05 5.62
N TYR A 139 24.36 -17.55 4.38
CA TYR A 139 24.37 -16.67 3.20
C TYR A 139 23.07 -15.84 3.07
N LEU A 140 21.93 -16.40 3.49
CA LEU A 140 20.60 -15.82 3.32
C LEU A 140 20.07 -15.12 4.58
N GLU A 141 20.80 -15.13 5.69
CA GLU A 141 20.33 -14.64 6.99
C GLU A 141 19.75 -13.22 6.95
N ASN A 142 20.42 -12.31 6.25
CA ASN A 142 19.95 -10.92 6.14
C ASN A 142 18.67 -10.81 5.32
N ILE A 143 18.56 -11.62 4.26
CA ILE A 143 17.36 -11.65 3.41
C ILE A 143 16.18 -12.25 4.18
N ASP A 144 16.40 -13.35 4.89
CA ASP A 144 15.37 -13.95 5.73
C ASP A 144 14.87 -12.98 6.81
N LYS A 145 15.78 -12.23 7.45
CA LYS A 145 15.41 -11.19 8.43
C LYS A 145 14.60 -10.08 7.80
N GLN A 146 14.98 -9.62 6.59
CA GLN A 146 14.24 -8.60 5.86
C GLN A 146 12.84 -9.09 5.48
N LEU A 147 12.73 -10.28 4.91
CA LEU A 147 11.44 -10.87 4.53
C LEU A 147 10.51 -11.08 5.74
N GLU A 148 11.08 -11.48 6.88
CA GLU A 148 10.30 -11.65 8.11
C GLU A 148 9.81 -10.30 8.64
N GLU A 149 10.63 -9.26 8.55
CA GLU A 149 10.23 -7.90 8.96
C GLU A 149 9.15 -7.32 8.03
N GLU A 150 9.31 -7.46 6.72
CA GLU A 150 8.29 -7.06 5.73
C GLU A 150 6.97 -7.79 5.95
N ARG A 151 7.03 -9.09 6.30
CA ARG A 151 5.86 -9.88 6.67
C ARG A 151 5.15 -9.33 7.89
N LYS A 152 5.90 -9.02 8.96
CA LYS A 152 5.33 -8.42 10.18
C LYS A 152 4.69 -7.08 9.89
N GLN A 153 5.36 -6.22 9.13
CA GLN A 153 4.83 -4.91 8.73
C GLN A 153 3.53 -5.04 7.93
N THR A 154 3.47 -6.01 7.02
CA THR A 154 2.26 -6.28 6.24
C THR A 154 1.11 -6.78 7.13
N ILE A 155 1.38 -7.70 8.07
CA ILE A 155 0.39 -8.16 9.06
C ILE A 155 -0.16 -6.99 9.86
N ILE A 156 0.71 -6.11 10.36
CA ILE A 156 0.30 -4.94 11.13
C ILE A 156 -0.50 -3.96 10.27
N ALA A 157 -0.10 -3.72 9.03
CA ALA A 157 -0.83 -2.85 8.12
C ALA A 157 -2.27 -3.36 7.86
N MET A 158 -2.43 -4.67 7.61
CA MET A 158 -3.75 -5.30 7.45
C MET A 158 -4.59 -5.21 8.73
N TRP A 159 -3.98 -5.46 9.89
CA TRP A 159 -4.68 -5.36 11.18
C TRP A 159 -5.09 -3.93 11.50
N LEU A 160 -4.25 -2.92 11.22
CA LEU A 160 -4.61 -1.51 11.35
C LEU A 160 -5.78 -1.14 10.40
N ALA A 161 -5.85 -1.72 9.22
CA ALA A 161 -6.96 -1.56 8.29
C ALA A 161 -8.22 -2.35 8.69
N CYS A 162 -8.30 -2.86 9.92
CA CYS A 162 -9.41 -3.64 10.42
C CYS A 162 -9.71 -4.93 9.64
N GLU A 163 -8.73 -5.52 8.93
CA GLU A 163 -8.89 -6.87 8.41
C GLU A 163 -9.07 -7.87 9.56
N THR A 164 -9.79 -8.96 9.30
CA THR A 164 -9.97 -10.02 10.30
C THR A 164 -8.72 -10.89 10.38
N ASP A 165 -8.48 -11.46 11.58
CA ASP A 165 -7.33 -12.36 11.77
C ASP A 165 -7.40 -13.58 10.82
N ASP A 166 -8.61 -14.04 10.45
CA ASP A 166 -8.80 -15.09 9.46
C ASP A 166 -8.40 -14.65 8.04
N ALA A 167 -8.76 -13.43 7.66
CA ALA A 167 -8.37 -12.88 6.35
C ALA A 167 -6.85 -12.72 6.27
N ILE A 168 -6.22 -12.21 7.33
CA ILE A 168 -4.77 -12.07 7.43
C ILE A 168 -4.11 -13.46 7.39
N ALA A 169 -4.58 -14.43 8.19
CA ALA A 169 -4.06 -15.80 8.20
C ALA A 169 -4.13 -16.44 6.81
N SER A 170 -5.25 -16.26 6.11
CA SER A 170 -5.45 -16.77 4.76
C SER A 170 -4.47 -16.16 3.77
N ALA A 171 -4.24 -14.84 3.83
CA ALA A 171 -3.31 -14.12 2.95
C ALA A 171 -1.88 -14.66 3.06
N PHE A 172 -1.46 -15.03 4.28
CA PHE A 172 -0.14 -15.59 4.55
C PHE A 172 -0.10 -17.13 4.55
N LYS A 173 -1.21 -17.80 4.22
CA LYS A 173 -1.32 -19.27 4.24
C LYS A 173 -0.98 -19.89 5.60
N TYR A 174 -1.27 -19.20 6.69
CA TYR A 174 -1.11 -19.73 8.03
C TYR A 174 -2.23 -20.73 8.36
N LYS A 175 -1.89 -21.78 9.08
CA LYS A 175 -2.85 -22.82 9.54
C LYS A 175 -3.66 -22.36 10.76
N SER A 176 -3.25 -21.30 11.45
CA SER A 176 -3.90 -20.76 12.65
C SER A 176 -3.73 -19.26 12.73
N ARG A 177 -4.48 -18.62 13.64
CA ARG A 177 -4.39 -17.17 13.93
C ARG A 177 -3.21 -16.81 14.84
N THR A 178 -2.64 -17.78 15.56
CA THR A 178 -1.62 -17.55 16.59
C THR A 178 -0.43 -16.70 16.13
N PRO A 179 0.17 -16.92 14.94
CA PRO A 179 1.28 -16.07 14.50
C PRO A 179 0.89 -14.60 14.31
N ILE A 180 -0.39 -14.32 13.99
CA ILE A 180 -0.91 -12.97 13.82
C ILE A 180 -1.12 -12.33 15.18
N GLU A 181 -1.82 -13.05 16.08
CA GLU A 181 -2.09 -12.60 17.45
C GLU A 181 -0.79 -12.25 18.18
N ASP A 182 0.24 -13.12 18.09
CA ASP A 182 1.56 -12.88 18.66
C ASP A 182 2.25 -11.64 18.06
N THR A 183 2.18 -11.48 16.74
CA THR A 183 2.79 -10.33 16.05
C THR A 183 2.12 -9.04 16.47
N VAL A 184 0.79 -9.00 16.48
CA VAL A 184 0.00 -7.85 16.90
C VAL A 184 0.22 -7.52 18.38
N LEU A 185 0.23 -8.53 19.25
CA LEU A 185 0.44 -8.33 20.70
C LEU A 185 1.78 -7.65 20.98
N ARG A 186 2.88 -8.18 20.42
CA ARG A 186 4.22 -7.59 20.57
C ARG A 186 4.29 -6.17 20.02
N PHE A 187 3.67 -5.91 18.87
CA PHE A 187 3.58 -4.57 18.31
C PHE A 187 2.86 -3.62 19.27
N CYS A 188 1.68 -3.99 19.75
CA CYS A 188 0.90 -3.17 20.68
C CYS A 188 1.67 -2.91 22.00
N GLU A 189 2.36 -3.91 22.56
CA GLU A 189 3.15 -3.74 23.78
C GLU A 189 4.30 -2.75 23.60
N THR A 190 4.95 -2.75 22.43
CA THR A 190 6.03 -1.82 22.11
C THR A 190 5.57 -0.37 22.14
N PHE A 191 4.36 -0.08 21.63
CA PHE A 191 3.87 1.28 21.49
C PHE A 191 2.99 1.77 22.64
N ARG A 192 2.35 0.90 23.42
CA ARG A 192 1.56 1.30 24.62
C ARG A 192 2.40 2.08 25.64
N LYS A 193 3.69 1.79 25.71
CA LYS A 193 4.63 2.45 26.65
C LYS A 193 5.04 3.86 26.20
N ASN A 194 4.77 4.24 24.95
CA ASN A 194 5.25 5.48 24.32
C ASN A 194 4.15 6.23 23.56
N ALA A 195 2.92 6.21 24.07
CA ALA A 195 1.77 6.87 23.40
C ALA A 195 1.98 8.37 23.16
N GLU A 196 2.70 9.06 24.05
CA GLU A 196 3.03 10.49 23.94
C GLU A 196 3.93 10.79 22.72
N VAL A 197 4.79 9.84 22.31
CA VAL A 197 5.67 9.99 21.15
C VAL A 197 4.89 10.12 19.84
N LEU A 198 3.67 9.58 19.77
CA LEU A 198 2.85 9.61 18.55
C LEU A 198 2.40 11.01 18.12
N PHE A 199 2.49 12.00 19.00
CA PHE A 199 2.16 13.41 18.74
C PHE A 199 3.33 14.35 19.06
N SER A 200 4.55 13.84 19.13
CA SER A 200 5.75 14.61 19.44
C SER A 200 6.42 15.24 18.22
N ASP A 201 5.89 15.06 17.02
CA ASP A 201 6.39 15.70 15.81
C ASP A 201 6.30 17.23 15.93
N THR A 202 7.34 17.91 15.48
CA THR A 202 7.49 19.37 15.54
C THR A 202 6.37 20.14 14.86
N ASP A 203 5.67 19.50 13.92
CA ASP A 203 4.59 20.10 13.13
C ASP A 203 3.20 19.94 13.77
N PHE A 204 3.04 19.06 14.77
CA PHE A 204 1.78 18.90 15.50
C PHE A 204 1.72 19.88 16.66
N LYS A 205 0.61 20.63 16.73
CA LYS A 205 0.29 21.51 17.86
C LYS A 205 -1.10 21.13 18.38
N PRO A 206 -1.21 20.71 19.66
CA PRO A 206 -2.49 20.39 20.26
C PRO A 206 -3.48 21.54 20.11
N PRO A 207 -4.71 21.28 19.67
CA PRO A 207 -5.74 22.32 19.55
C PRO A 207 -6.22 22.75 20.94
N LEU A 208 -6.17 24.04 21.21
CA LEU A 208 -6.61 24.63 22.48
C LEU A 208 -7.98 25.31 22.37
N TYR A 209 -8.35 25.72 21.18
CA TYR A 209 -9.57 26.49 20.93
C TYR A 209 -10.44 25.78 19.89
N ASN A 210 -11.71 26.13 19.87
CA ASN A 210 -12.67 25.61 18.89
C ASN A 210 -12.67 26.37 17.54
N VAL A 211 -11.55 26.94 17.17
CA VAL A 211 -11.29 27.51 15.84
C VAL A 211 -10.01 26.91 15.31
N TRP A 212 -10.13 26.09 14.27
CA TRP A 212 -8.99 25.39 13.69
C TRP A 212 -8.63 25.97 12.32
N THR A 213 -7.56 26.73 12.28
CA THR A 213 -7.02 27.33 11.07
C THR A 213 -5.72 26.64 10.67
N PHE A 214 -5.54 26.38 9.41
CA PHE A 214 -4.36 25.70 8.87
C PHE A 214 -3.72 26.57 7.77
N ALA A 215 -2.40 26.63 7.72
CA ALA A 215 -1.69 27.45 6.72
C ALA A 215 -1.75 26.84 5.31
N LYS A 216 -1.86 25.51 5.22
CA LYS A 216 -1.92 24.75 3.95
C LYS A 216 -2.54 23.37 4.18
N LYS A 217 -3.05 22.76 3.11
CA LYS A 217 -3.42 21.34 3.11
C LYS A 217 -2.16 20.46 3.22
N THR A 218 -2.26 19.36 3.96
CA THR A 218 -1.17 18.40 4.20
C THR A 218 -1.55 16.98 3.76
N ASN A 219 -2.48 16.86 2.82
CA ASN A 219 -2.96 15.59 2.30
C ASN A 219 -1.90 14.96 1.38
N GLU A 220 -1.68 13.65 1.47
CA GLU A 220 -0.74 12.92 0.62
C GLU A 220 -1.29 12.74 -0.80
N VAL A 221 -2.60 12.51 -0.92
CA VAL A 221 -3.28 12.38 -2.21
C VAL A 221 -4.10 13.62 -2.48
N SER A 222 -3.94 14.20 -3.67
CA SER A 222 -4.78 15.32 -4.14
C SER A 222 -6.08 14.77 -4.69
N HIS A 223 -7.20 15.16 -4.08
CA HIS A 223 -8.54 14.78 -4.51
C HIS A 223 -9.49 15.96 -4.35
N PHE A 224 -10.48 16.09 -5.26
CA PHE A 224 -11.54 17.08 -5.12
C PHE A 224 -12.30 16.84 -3.79
N GLY A 225 -12.57 17.90 -3.06
CA GLY A 225 -13.30 17.81 -1.79
C GLY A 225 -12.47 17.37 -0.58
N ASN A 226 -11.18 17.02 -0.74
CA ASN A 226 -10.35 16.71 0.44
C ASN A 226 -10.33 17.86 1.42
N SER A 227 -10.73 17.59 2.66
CA SER A 227 -10.53 18.47 3.80
C SER A 227 -9.08 18.38 4.31
N GLU A 228 -8.68 19.34 5.14
CA GLU A 228 -7.33 19.33 5.71
C GLU A 228 -7.12 18.10 6.62
N ALA A 229 -6.14 17.27 6.32
CA ALA A 229 -5.82 16.06 7.09
C ALA A 229 -5.58 16.35 8.59
N ARG A 230 -5.16 17.56 8.93
CA ARG A 230 -5.00 18.02 10.33
C ARG A 230 -6.29 18.07 11.12
N ILE A 231 -7.46 18.13 10.47
CA ILE A 231 -8.76 18.01 11.18
C ILE A 231 -8.85 16.63 11.83
N VAL A 232 -8.54 15.59 11.06
CA VAL A 232 -8.52 14.22 11.57
C VAL A 232 -7.43 14.06 12.64
N ASP A 233 -6.23 14.62 12.43
CA ASP A 233 -5.13 14.56 13.39
C ASP A 233 -5.52 15.16 14.76
N ASN A 234 -6.18 16.31 14.76
CA ASN A 234 -6.71 16.93 15.97
C ASN A 234 -7.79 16.07 16.64
N LEU A 235 -8.69 15.47 15.87
CA LEU A 235 -9.71 14.57 16.40
C LEU A 235 -9.10 13.32 17.03
N LEU A 236 -8.07 12.74 16.40
CA LEU A 236 -7.36 11.60 16.97
C LEU A 236 -6.71 11.94 18.30
N TYR A 237 -6.07 13.10 18.39
CA TYR A 237 -5.45 13.57 19.63
C TYR A 237 -6.46 13.75 20.77
N LEU A 238 -7.63 14.33 20.47
CA LEU A 238 -8.62 14.70 21.50
C LEU A 238 -9.50 13.53 21.95
N TYR A 239 -9.77 12.55 21.09
CA TYR A 239 -10.86 11.61 21.29
C TYR A 239 -10.47 10.13 21.14
N THR A 240 -9.23 9.81 20.84
CA THR A 240 -8.82 8.42 20.62
C THR A 240 -7.51 8.07 21.32
N GLU A 241 -7.38 6.78 21.66
CA GLU A 241 -6.14 6.19 22.12
C GLU A 241 -5.48 5.32 21.02
N PRO A 242 -4.19 4.98 21.13
CA PRO A 242 -3.55 4.06 20.20
C PRO A 242 -4.36 2.77 20.03
N PHE A 243 -4.51 2.34 18.77
CA PHE A 243 -5.24 1.13 18.35
C PHE A 243 -6.77 1.18 18.47
N ASP A 244 -7.34 2.29 18.90
CA ASP A 244 -8.77 2.54 18.76
C ASP A 244 -9.19 2.51 17.29
N ILE A 245 -10.44 2.14 17.01
CA ILE A 245 -10.98 2.11 15.65
C ILE A 245 -11.60 3.46 15.29
N VAL A 246 -11.15 3.99 14.16
CA VAL A 246 -11.70 5.18 13.50
C VAL A 246 -12.52 4.73 12.30
N LEU A 247 -13.77 5.18 12.24
CA LEU A 247 -14.68 4.96 11.12
C LEU A 247 -14.76 6.21 10.26
N ASP A 248 -14.54 6.09 8.94
CA ASP A 248 -14.76 7.15 7.97
C ASP A 248 -15.47 6.60 6.73
N PRO A 249 -16.77 6.78 6.60
CA PRO A 249 -17.56 6.30 5.47
C PRO A 249 -17.61 7.29 4.28
N PHE A 250 -16.88 8.39 4.33
CA PHE A 250 -16.73 9.38 3.26
C PHE A 250 -15.25 9.63 2.98
N ALA A 251 -14.50 8.55 2.74
CA ALA A 251 -13.04 8.57 2.72
C ALA A 251 -12.41 9.49 1.66
N GLY A 252 -13.11 9.78 0.56
CA GLY A 252 -12.60 10.64 -0.51
C GLY A 252 -11.21 10.22 -0.98
N GLY A 253 -10.20 11.08 -0.80
CA GLY A 253 -8.79 10.80 -1.10
C GLY A 253 -8.04 9.94 -0.07
N GLY A 254 -8.70 9.52 1.02
CA GLY A 254 -8.13 8.61 2.03
C GLY A 254 -7.19 9.29 3.05
N SER A 255 -7.31 10.59 3.28
CA SER A 255 -6.47 11.29 4.28
C SER A 255 -6.60 10.70 5.70
N THR A 256 -7.76 10.16 6.05
CA THR A 256 -7.98 9.45 7.31
C THR A 256 -7.07 8.23 7.46
N ILE A 257 -6.82 7.48 6.35
CA ILE A 257 -5.91 6.32 6.35
C ILE A 257 -4.50 6.76 6.75
N ASP A 258 -3.99 7.82 6.11
CA ASP A 258 -2.61 8.28 6.28
C ASP A 258 -2.37 8.77 7.72
N ILE A 259 -3.32 9.52 8.27
CA ILE A 259 -3.25 10.00 9.64
C ILE A 259 -3.40 8.86 10.64
N CYS A 260 -4.33 7.93 10.45
CA CYS A 260 -4.52 6.78 11.33
C CYS A 260 -3.26 5.90 11.39
N ARG A 261 -2.63 5.62 10.24
CA ARG A 261 -1.35 4.90 10.18
C ARG A 261 -0.26 5.62 10.96
N ARG A 262 -0.09 6.92 10.75
CA ARG A 262 0.92 7.75 11.44
C ARG A 262 0.72 7.74 12.95
N ARG A 263 -0.54 7.80 13.42
CA ARG A 263 -0.90 7.87 14.83
C ARG A 263 -1.23 6.52 15.47
N LEU A 264 -1.01 5.41 14.75
CA LEU A 264 -1.29 4.04 15.19
C LEU A 264 -2.73 3.86 15.66
N ARG A 265 -3.68 4.39 14.90
CA ARG A 265 -5.11 4.07 15.04
C ARG A 265 -5.49 3.03 14.01
N ARG A 266 -6.37 2.14 14.39
CA ARG A 266 -7.03 1.24 13.45
C ARG A 266 -8.08 2.03 12.67
N TYR A 267 -8.33 1.67 11.43
CA TYR A 267 -9.27 2.41 10.61
C TYR A 267 -10.12 1.47 9.77
N TRP A 268 -11.37 1.82 9.66
CA TRP A 268 -12.28 1.25 8.70
C TRP A 268 -12.82 2.38 7.84
N VAL A 269 -12.42 2.43 6.58
CA VAL A 269 -12.76 3.52 5.67
C VAL A 269 -13.49 2.98 4.45
N SER A 270 -14.49 3.73 4.02
CA SER A 270 -15.24 3.44 2.81
C SER A 270 -15.63 4.70 2.07
N ASP A 271 -16.02 4.52 0.84
CA ASP A 271 -16.63 5.55 0.02
C ASP A 271 -17.65 4.89 -0.91
N ARG A 272 -18.68 5.62 -1.33
CA ARG A 272 -19.62 5.14 -2.33
C ARG A 272 -18.92 4.85 -3.65
N LYS A 273 -17.89 5.64 -3.98
CA LYS A 273 -17.07 5.51 -5.19
C LYS A 273 -15.59 5.73 -4.86
N PRO A 274 -14.90 4.67 -4.40
CA PRO A 274 -13.46 4.76 -4.11
C PRO A 274 -12.66 5.27 -5.31
N ILE A 275 -11.65 6.09 -5.05
CA ILE A 275 -10.73 6.55 -6.09
C ILE A 275 -9.82 5.41 -6.55
N VAL A 276 -9.42 5.44 -7.83
CA VAL A 276 -8.62 4.37 -8.45
C VAL A 276 -7.28 4.18 -7.73
N GLU A 277 -6.64 5.28 -7.31
CA GLU A 277 -5.35 5.25 -6.62
C GLU A 277 -5.38 4.52 -5.27
N ARG A 278 -6.59 4.40 -4.67
CA ARG A 278 -6.78 3.79 -3.34
C ARG A 278 -7.90 2.74 -3.30
N GLU A 279 -8.28 2.19 -4.44
CA GLU A 279 -9.36 1.17 -4.52
C GLU A 279 -9.12 -0.08 -3.67
N LYS A 280 -7.85 -0.40 -3.36
CA LYS A 280 -7.47 -1.52 -2.49
C LYS A 280 -7.53 -1.19 -1.01
N GLU A 281 -7.58 0.09 -0.65
CA GLU A 281 -7.54 0.56 0.73
C GLU A 281 -8.90 1.09 1.20
N ILE A 282 -9.66 1.71 0.29
CA ILE A 282 -10.99 2.27 0.56
C ILE A 282 -12.05 1.26 0.10
N ARG A 283 -12.89 0.83 1.03
CA ARG A 283 -13.96 -0.12 0.73
C ARG A 283 -15.10 0.56 -0.02
N CYS A 284 -15.68 -0.12 -1.01
CA CYS A 284 -16.87 0.39 -1.69
C CYS A 284 -18.11 0.10 -0.84
N LEU A 285 -18.71 1.14 -0.26
CA LEU A 285 -19.92 1.03 0.57
C LEU A 285 -20.66 2.37 0.58
N ASP A 286 -21.96 2.34 0.36
CA ASP A 286 -22.84 3.48 0.52
C ASP A 286 -23.41 3.52 1.94
N ILE A 287 -22.91 4.45 2.76
CA ILE A 287 -23.35 4.61 4.14
C ILE A 287 -24.81 5.06 4.27
N ALA A 288 -25.39 5.62 3.22
CA ALA A 288 -26.80 6.00 3.25
C ALA A 288 -27.72 4.75 3.30
N THR A 289 -27.29 3.64 2.69
CA THR A 289 -28.04 2.38 2.67
C THR A 289 -27.56 1.39 3.70
N ASP A 290 -26.25 1.19 3.82
CA ASP A 290 -25.65 0.10 4.59
C ASP A 290 -24.70 0.60 5.68
N LEU A 291 -24.63 -0.14 6.78
CA LEU A 291 -23.62 0.11 7.81
C LEU A 291 -22.40 -0.78 7.60
N PRO A 292 -21.20 -0.31 7.97
CA PRO A 292 -19.98 -1.08 7.90
C PRO A 292 -20.09 -2.43 8.62
N PRO A 293 -19.72 -3.56 7.98
CA PRO A 293 -19.69 -4.87 8.61
C PRO A 293 -18.44 -5.01 9.48
N LEU A 294 -18.41 -4.36 10.64
CA LEU A 294 -17.24 -4.33 11.54
C LEU A 294 -17.03 -5.63 12.33
N HIS A 295 -17.61 -6.76 11.88
CA HIS A 295 -17.41 -8.10 12.49
C HIS A 295 -17.52 -8.08 14.03
N ASN A 296 -18.59 -7.47 14.57
CA ASN A 296 -18.86 -7.27 16.00
C ASN A 296 -17.88 -6.34 16.74
N ARG A 297 -17.11 -5.49 16.05
CA ARG A 297 -16.17 -4.54 16.66
C ARG A 297 -16.73 -3.11 16.79
N TRP A 298 -18.03 -2.91 16.68
CA TRP A 298 -18.63 -1.59 16.88
C TRP A 298 -18.37 -1.00 18.25
N SER A 299 -18.18 -1.85 19.28
CA SER A 299 -17.76 -1.44 20.63
C SER A 299 -16.35 -0.82 20.67
N ASP A 300 -15.51 -1.10 19.69
CA ASP A 300 -14.12 -0.62 19.63
C ASP A 300 -14.00 0.69 18.84
N VAL A 301 -15.07 1.11 18.16
CA VAL A 301 -15.12 2.40 17.45
C VAL A 301 -15.22 3.52 18.49
N THR A 302 -14.20 4.40 18.48
CA THR A 302 -14.15 5.57 19.38
C THR A 302 -14.33 6.88 18.65
N LEU A 303 -14.08 6.91 17.35
CA LEU A 303 -14.30 8.07 16.51
C LEU A 303 -14.97 7.64 15.21
N THR A 304 -16.10 8.26 14.90
CA THR A 304 -16.63 8.29 13.54
C THR A 304 -16.44 9.70 12.98
N TYR A 305 -15.70 9.81 11.89
CA TYR A 305 -15.51 11.06 11.15
C TYR A 305 -16.37 11.05 9.90
N LEU A 306 -17.18 12.08 9.71
CA LEU A 306 -18.09 12.23 8.58
C LEU A 306 -17.76 13.53 7.84
N ASP A 307 -17.33 13.42 6.58
CA ASP A 307 -17.07 14.57 5.69
C ASP A 307 -17.82 14.38 4.37
N PRO A 308 -19.17 14.45 4.41
CA PRO A 308 -20.00 14.17 3.26
C PRO A 308 -19.86 15.25 2.19
N PRO A 309 -20.23 14.97 0.92
CA PRO A 309 -20.41 15.99 -0.10
C PRO A 309 -21.35 17.08 0.41
N TYR A 310 -20.92 18.35 0.34
CA TYR A 310 -21.75 19.47 0.82
C TYR A 310 -22.87 19.75 -0.15
N TRP A 311 -24.07 19.93 0.40
CA TRP A 311 -25.30 20.13 -0.34
C TRP A 311 -25.17 21.25 -1.36
N LYS A 312 -25.49 20.97 -2.63
CA LYS A 312 -25.41 21.87 -3.79
C LYS A 312 -24.03 22.46 -4.13
N GLN A 313 -23.07 22.46 -3.21
CA GLN A 313 -21.70 22.94 -3.51
C GLN A 313 -20.91 21.92 -4.32
N ALA A 314 -21.17 20.64 -4.12
CA ALA A 314 -20.55 19.54 -4.85
C ALA A 314 -21.48 18.92 -5.89
N GLU A 315 -22.57 19.60 -6.28
CA GLU A 315 -23.55 19.11 -7.24
C GLU A 315 -22.90 18.74 -8.57
N GLY A 316 -23.15 17.51 -9.02
CA GLY A 316 -22.59 16.96 -10.26
C GLY A 316 -21.09 16.72 -10.27
N GLN A 317 -20.34 17.01 -9.18
CA GLN A 317 -18.88 16.80 -9.12
C GLN A 317 -18.51 15.32 -8.92
N TYR A 318 -19.28 14.58 -8.13
CA TYR A 318 -19.05 13.18 -7.86
C TYR A 318 -19.87 12.26 -8.77
N SER A 319 -21.15 12.61 -8.98
CA SER A 319 -22.04 11.89 -9.88
C SER A 319 -23.22 12.80 -10.32
N LYS A 320 -23.99 12.35 -11.33
CA LYS A 320 -25.26 12.98 -11.71
C LYS A 320 -26.48 12.27 -11.09
N ASP A 321 -26.23 11.30 -10.22
CA ASP A 321 -27.27 10.51 -9.55
C ASP A 321 -27.96 11.37 -8.49
N MET A 322 -29.29 11.38 -8.48
CA MET A 322 -30.08 12.08 -7.47
C MET A 322 -29.94 11.46 -6.08
N ALA A 323 -29.46 10.21 -5.97
CA ALA A 323 -29.12 9.60 -4.69
C ALA A 323 -27.77 10.07 -4.13
N ASP A 324 -27.01 10.91 -4.83
CA ASP A 324 -25.85 11.58 -4.31
C ASP A 324 -26.25 12.71 -3.37
N LEU A 325 -25.69 12.75 -2.19
CA LEU A 325 -26.05 13.75 -1.14
C LEU A 325 -25.99 15.19 -1.67
N ALA A 326 -25.02 15.54 -2.51
CA ALA A 326 -24.90 16.89 -3.07
C ALA A 326 -26.04 17.25 -4.02
N ASN A 327 -26.71 16.27 -4.62
CA ASN A 327 -27.75 16.46 -5.62
C ASN A 327 -29.18 16.40 -5.04
N MET A 328 -29.34 15.84 -3.85
CA MET A 328 -30.63 15.64 -3.19
C MET A 328 -31.41 16.95 -2.96
N PRO A 329 -32.76 16.93 -2.87
CA PRO A 329 -33.53 17.98 -2.23
C PRO A 329 -33.03 18.23 -0.78
N LEU A 330 -33.24 19.45 -0.27
CA LEU A 330 -32.70 19.85 1.05
C LEU A 330 -33.22 19.02 2.21
N ASP A 331 -34.49 18.71 2.21
CA ASP A 331 -35.17 17.89 3.23
C ASP A 331 -34.63 16.47 3.19
N GLU A 332 -34.52 15.84 2.02
CA GLU A 332 -33.92 14.51 1.84
C GLU A 332 -32.46 14.48 2.28
N PHE A 333 -31.66 15.49 1.96
CA PHE A 333 -30.28 15.62 2.42
C PHE A 333 -30.18 15.66 3.94
N THR A 334 -31.00 16.50 4.59
CA THR A 334 -31.02 16.66 6.03
C THR A 334 -31.48 15.37 6.73
N ASP A 335 -32.52 14.73 6.22
CA ASP A 335 -33.03 13.46 6.76
C ASP A 335 -32.04 12.31 6.57
N THR A 336 -31.38 12.23 5.42
CA THR A 336 -30.36 11.21 5.14
C THR A 336 -29.16 11.35 6.08
N LEU A 337 -28.59 12.55 6.23
CA LEU A 337 -27.46 12.77 7.15
C LEU A 337 -27.86 12.51 8.61
N THR A 338 -29.02 12.98 9.04
CA THR A 338 -29.54 12.71 10.40
C THR A 338 -29.73 11.19 10.59
N GLY A 339 -30.26 10.50 9.59
CA GLY A 339 -30.41 9.06 9.57
C GLY A 339 -29.09 8.31 9.69
N ILE A 340 -28.05 8.74 8.97
CA ILE A 340 -26.69 8.18 9.07
C ILE A 340 -26.15 8.34 10.49
N VAL A 341 -26.15 9.57 11.04
CA VAL A 341 -25.67 9.86 12.41
C VAL A 341 -26.42 9.02 13.45
N ARG A 342 -27.75 8.90 13.32
CA ARG A 342 -28.58 8.10 14.23
C ARG A 342 -28.20 6.62 14.15
N ARG A 343 -28.18 6.01 12.97
CA ARG A 343 -27.85 4.58 12.77
C ARG A 343 -26.47 4.24 13.32
N ILE A 344 -25.47 5.11 13.11
CA ILE A 344 -24.13 4.95 13.67
C ILE A 344 -24.18 5.02 15.19
N SER A 345 -24.89 6.00 15.76
CA SER A 345 -25.02 6.16 17.23
C SER A 345 -25.70 4.98 17.91
N GLU A 346 -26.55 4.23 17.21
CA GLU A 346 -27.21 3.02 17.72
C GLU A 346 -26.22 1.82 17.80
N LYS A 347 -25.17 1.81 16.97
CA LYS A 347 -24.17 0.73 16.91
C LYS A 347 -22.92 1.06 17.71
N GLN A 348 -22.43 2.29 17.62
CA GLN A 348 -21.26 2.75 18.37
C GLN A 348 -21.63 2.95 19.84
N SER A 349 -20.89 2.31 20.75
CA SER A 349 -21.22 2.29 22.17
C SER A 349 -20.48 3.36 22.99
N ARG A 350 -19.42 3.97 22.44
CA ARG A 350 -18.59 4.96 23.14
C ARG A 350 -17.92 5.92 22.15
N GLY A 351 -17.26 6.94 22.68
CA GLY A 351 -16.48 7.91 21.89
C GLY A 351 -17.35 8.99 21.26
N VAL A 352 -17.00 9.41 20.06
CA VAL A 352 -17.62 10.56 19.40
C VAL A 352 -17.97 10.29 17.93
N ILE A 353 -18.98 11.02 17.45
CA ILE A 353 -19.27 11.22 16.03
C ILE A 353 -18.94 12.68 15.72
N ALA A 354 -18.10 12.91 14.71
CA ALA A 354 -17.67 14.23 14.26
C ALA A 354 -18.08 14.43 12.81
N LEU A 355 -18.96 15.39 12.55
CA LEU A 355 -19.47 15.74 11.23
C LEU A 355 -18.92 17.09 10.79
N LEU A 356 -18.15 17.11 9.70
CA LEU A 356 -17.70 18.32 9.04
C LEU A 356 -18.71 18.73 7.97
N ILE A 357 -19.25 19.94 8.08
CA ILE A 357 -20.31 20.42 7.18
C ILE A 357 -20.23 21.93 7.01
N GLN A 358 -20.81 22.44 5.92
CA GLN A 358 -20.87 23.87 5.62
C GLN A 358 -22.27 24.29 5.24
N PRO A 359 -22.78 25.46 5.73
CA PRO A 359 -23.94 26.10 5.15
C PRO A 359 -23.70 26.44 3.67
N THR A 360 -24.72 26.22 2.85
CA THR A 360 -24.61 26.50 1.40
C THR A 360 -25.01 27.91 1.08
N GLN A 361 -24.18 28.63 0.31
CA GLN A 361 -24.49 29.99 -0.16
C GLN A 361 -24.58 29.93 -1.69
N TRP A 362 -24.07 30.02 -2.56
CA TRP A 362 -24.15 30.04 -4.02
C TRP A 362 -24.76 28.76 -4.63
N ARG A 363 -26.08 28.64 -4.58
CA ARG A 363 -26.80 27.49 -5.18
C ARG A 363 -26.92 27.59 -6.68
N THR A 364 -27.16 28.83 -7.16
CA THR A 364 -27.20 29.19 -8.59
C THR A 364 -26.58 30.59 -8.77
N ASN A 365 -26.45 31.06 -9.99
CA ASN A 365 -25.99 32.42 -10.27
C ASN A 365 -26.95 33.52 -9.76
N GLU A 366 -28.20 33.17 -9.46
CA GLU A 366 -29.25 34.08 -9.02
C GLU A 366 -29.56 33.96 -7.52
N GLU A 367 -29.24 32.81 -6.89
CA GLU A 367 -29.56 32.52 -5.50
C GLU A 367 -28.29 32.57 -4.63
N HIS A 368 -28.13 33.68 -3.91
CA HIS A 368 -26.92 33.96 -3.11
C HIS A 368 -27.15 33.90 -1.59
N ASP A 369 -28.39 33.63 -1.16
CA ASP A 369 -28.71 33.58 0.26
C ASP A 369 -28.17 32.29 0.90
N VAL A 370 -27.70 32.43 2.14
CA VAL A 370 -27.19 31.30 2.90
C VAL A 370 -28.34 30.39 3.34
N THR A 371 -28.25 29.12 2.97
CA THR A 371 -29.11 28.06 3.49
C THR A 371 -28.41 27.38 4.66
N ASP A 372 -28.88 27.64 5.89
CA ASP A 372 -28.28 27.09 7.13
C ASP A 372 -28.94 25.77 7.53
N HIS A 373 -28.68 24.73 6.71
CA HIS A 373 -29.13 23.36 7.05
C HIS A 373 -28.33 22.73 8.20
N VAL A 374 -27.22 23.32 8.59
CA VAL A 374 -26.44 22.91 9.79
C VAL A 374 -27.27 23.07 11.06
N ARG A 375 -28.03 24.15 11.16
CA ARG A 375 -28.97 24.35 12.25
C ARG A 375 -30.04 23.25 12.34
N ASP A 376 -30.58 22.86 11.18
CA ASP A 376 -31.64 21.86 11.12
C ASP A 376 -31.13 20.47 11.53
N LEU A 377 -29.91 20.11 11.11
CA LEU A 377 -29.20 18.91 11.57
C LEU A 377 -28.98 18.91 13.08
N LEU A 378 -28.56 20.05 13.67
CA LEU A 378 -28.41 20.18 15.12
C LEU A 378 -29.74 20.01 15.85
N CYS A 379 -30.82 20.61 15.34
CA CYS A 379 -32.16 20.47 15.94
C CYS A 379 -32.68 19.02 15.85
N ALA A 380 -32.43 18.32 14.73
CA ALA A 380 -32.82 16.93 14.54
C ALA A 380 -32.06 15.99 15.48
N THR A 381 -30.75 16.17 15.60
CA THR A 381 -29.88 15.34 16.47
C THR A 381 -30.09 15.63 17.96
N ALA A 382 -30.46 16.85 18.34
CA ALA A 382 -30.75 17.22 19.74
C ALA A 382 -31.87 16.40 20.39
N LYS A 383 -32.75 15.78 19.58
CA LYS A 383 -33.84 14.91 20.06
C LYS A 383 -33.34 13.51 20.45
N SER A 384 -32.12 13.14 20.09
CA SER A 384 -31.56 11.83 20.40
C SER A 384 -31.06 11.76 21.83
N LYS A 385 -31.50 10.72 22.58
CA LYS A 385 -30.97 10.45 23.92
C LYS A 385 -29.54 9.84 23.88
N ARG A 386 -29.11 9.38 22.74
CA ARG A 386 -27.79 8.74 22.51
C ARG A 386 -26.70 9.77 22.23
N LEU A 387 -27.05 10.95 21.73
CA LEU A 387 -26.13 11.97 21.28
C LEU A 387 -26.15 13.18 22.23
N LYS A 388 -24.99 13.49 22.78
CA LYS A 388 -24.79 14.73 23.53
C LYS A 388 -23.83 15.61 22.74
N LEU A 389 -24.26 16.84 22.41
CA LEU A 389 -23.37 17.81 21.78
C LEU A 389 -22.16 18.07 22.71
N ASP A 390 -20.97 17.73 22.24
CA ASP A 390 -19.70 17.93 22.95
C ASP A 390 -19.07 19.25 22.55
N ASN A 391 -18.93 19.49 21.23
CA ASN A 391 -18.33 20.72 20.74
C ASN A 391 -18.83 21.10 19.32
N ARG A 392 -18.64 22.38 18.98
CA ARG A 392 -18.72 22.92 17.62
C ARG A 392 -17.42 23.64 17.32
N VAL A 393 -16.73 23.23 16.29
CA VAL A 393 -15.43 23.78 15.90
C VAL A 393 -15.55 24.47 14.56
N SER A 394 -15.12 25.72 14.48
CA SER A 394 -15.01 26.45 13.23
C SER A 394 -13.75 26.01 12.49
N CYS A 395 -13.89 25.55 11.26
CA CYS A 395 -12.82 25.07 10.39
C CYS A 395 -12.80 25.84 9.06
N PRO A 396 -12.32 27.09 9.04
CA PRO A 396 -12.25 27.87 7.81
C PRO A 396 -11.35 27.19 6.78
N TYR A 397 -11.65 27.39 5.50
CA TYR A 397 -10.78 26.91 4.42
C TYR A 397 -9.41 27.58 4.46
N THR A 398 -8.38 26.86 4.02
CA THR A 398 -7.00 27.36 3.93
C THR A 398 -6.78 28.29 2.73
N SER A 399 -7.71 28.33 1.79
CA SER A 399 -7.62 29.14 0.56
C SER A 399 -8.96 29.80 0.28
N GLU A 400 -8.95 30.84 -0.55
CA GLU A 400 -10.18 31.45 -1.06
C GLU A 400 -11.01 30.43 -1.83
N GLN A 401 -12.30 30.35 -1.49
CA GLN A 401 -13.27 29.44 -2.13
C GLN A 401 -14.19 30.17 -3.10
N HIS A 402 -14.07 31.48 -3.20
CA HIS A 402 -14.93 32.33 -4.02
C HIS A 402 -14.14 32.95 -5.16
N ASN A 403 -14.74 32.98 -6.36
CA ASN A 403 -14.17 33.62 -7.52
C ASN A 403 -14.32 35.17 -7.46
N ALA A 404 -13.61 35.89 -8.33
CA ALA A 404 -13.62 37.34 -8.36
C ALA A 404 -15.04 37.93 -8.50
N GLN A 405 -15.89 37.33 -9.33
CA GLN A 405 -17.26 37.76 -9.53
C GLN A 405 -18.09 37.68 -8.26
N GLN A 406 -17.95 36.60 -7.51
CA GLN A 406 -18.62 36.43 -6.19
C GLN A 406 -18.12 37.45 -5.17
N VAL A 407 -16.81 37.71 -5.15
CA VAL A 407 -16.21 38.71 -4.27
C VAL A 407 -16.71 40.11 -4.62
N ASP A 408 -16.76 40.49 -5.90
CA ASP A 408 -17.23 41.80 -6.35
C ASP A 408 -18.73 42.00 -6.06
N TRP A 409 -19.54 40.96 -6.28
CA TRP A 409 -20.95 40.97 -5.90
C TRP A 409 -21.12 41.19 -4.39
N ALA A 410 -20.35 40.47 -3.56
CA ALA A 410 -20.45 40.60 -2.10
C ALA A 410 -20.08 42.02 -1.64
N LYS A 411 -19.05 42.62 -2.21
CA LYS A 411 -18.68 44.04 -1.96
C LYS A 411 -19.79 44.99 -2.36
N ALA A 412 -20.31 44.85 -3.59
CA ALA A 412 -21.36 45.71 -4.11
C ALA A 412 -22.67 45.63 -3.29
N ASN A 413 -23.00 44.44 -2.79
CA ASN A 413 -24.25 44.22 -2.06
C ASN A 413 -24.03 44.23 -0.52
N ARG A 414 -22.84 44.52 -0.01
CA ARG A 414 -22.48 44.55 1.41
C ARG A 414 -22.88 43.24 2.13
N ARG A 415 -22.54 42.08 1.50
CA ARG A 415 -22.82 40.75 2.02
C ARG A 415 -21.53 40.05 2.42
N LEU A 416 -21.64 39.15 3.41
CA LEU A 416 -20.53 38.26 3.76
C LEU A 416 -20.55 37.02 2.88
N LEU A 417 -19.35 36.51 2.59
CA LEU A 417 -19.17 35.21 1.94
C LEU A 417 -18.90 34.13 2.99
N THR A 418 -19.51 32.97 2.80
CA THR A 418 -19.32 31.80 3.69
C THR A 418 -17.96 31.17 3.42
N LEU A 419 -17.05 31.23 4.37
CA LEU A 419 -15.70 30.66 4.28
C LEU A 419 -15.46 29.52 5.27
N THR A 420 -16.30 29.41 6.29
CA THR A 420 -16.08 28.45 7.38
C THR A 420 -16.94 27.22 7.22
N ARG A 421 -16.33 26.07 7.50
CA ARG A 421 -17.04 24.82 7.77
C ARG A 421 -17.20 24.68 9.27
N GLU A 422 -18.21 23.94 9.68
CA GLU A 422 -18.44 23.57 11.07
C GLU A 422 -18.17 22.08 11.26
N LEU A 423 -17.34 21.77 12.23
CA LEU A 423 -17.16 20.42 12.74
C LEU A 423 -18.01 20.25 13.98
N ILE A 424 -19.09 19.49 13.86
CA ILE A 424 -20.02 19.20 14.95
C ILE A 424 -19.60 17.89 15.59
N ILE A 425 -19.39 17.90 16.89
CA ILE A 425 -18.90 16.72 17.63
C ILE A 425 -19.96 16.34 18.67
N TRP A 426 -20.47 15.12 18.54
CA TRP A 426 -21.38 14.53 19.53
C TRP A 426 -20.65 13.39 20.26
N ARG A 427 -20.83 13.39 21.58
CA ARG A 427 -20.43 12.27 22.43
C ARG A 427 -21.54 11.24 22.46
N ILE A 428 -21.19 9.97 22.38
CA ILE A 428 -22.12 8.85 22.55
C ILE A 428 -22.35 8.61 24.04
N ASN A 429 -23.63 8.54 24.44
CA ASN A 429 -24.06 8.26 25.81
C ASN A 429 -24.34 6.78 26.00
#